data_8180f819954c8042c904b7200aec582c
#
_entry.id   8180f819954c8042c904b7200aec582c
#
_cell.length_a   1.000
_cell.length_b   1.000
_cell.length_c   1.000
_cell.angle_alpha   90.00
_cell.angle_beta   90.00
_cell.angle_gamma   90.00
#
_symmetry.space_group_name_H-M   'P 1'
#
loop_
_entity.id
_entity.type
_entity.pdbx_description
1 polymer ?
#
loop_
_entity_poly.entity_id
_entity_poly.type
_entity_poly.pdbx_seq_one_letter_code
_entity_poly.pdbx_strand_id
1 'polypeptide(L)'
;MLKEINDNPKAIDNYKSEFLLKVIFAHAFLPTHKFILPEGEPPFKPADQPMGMTDTNLFVEAKKMYVFMREDLKPIKRESLFVGLLEGIHPEEAKILIAVKDQKLQKLYPKITWKLVSDAGIIPAPVKKEKVAVQEVE
;
A
#
# COMPACT_ATOMS: atom_id res chain seq x y z
N MET A 1 -12.23 -2.27 -5.66
CA MET A 1 -11.33 -3.42 -5.93
C MET A 1 -10.94 -4.17 -4.67
N LEU A 2 -10.37 -3.50 -3.70
CA LEU A 2 -9.94 -4.21 -2.48
C LEU A 2 -11.09 -4.82 -1.70
N LYS A 3 -12.21 -4.10 -1.59
CA LYS A 3 -13.35 -4.65 -0.87
C LYS A 3 -13.89 -5.88 -1.57
N GLU A 4 -13.94 -5.86 -2.89
CA GLU A 4 -14.41 -7.00 -3.67
C GLU A 4 -13.53 -8.21 -3.44
N ILE A 5 -12.20 -8.03 -3.43
CA ILE A 5 -11.28 -9.13 -3.19
C ILE A 5 -11.43 -9.64 -1.76
N ASN A 6 -11.61 -8.74 -0.79
CA ASN A 6 -11.77 -9.16 0.60
C ASN A 6 -13.06 -9.96 0.79
N ASP A 7 -14.14 -9.56 0.11
CA ASP A 7 -15.41 -10.26 0.23
C ASP A 7 -15.35 -11.62 -0.50
N ASN A 8 -14.59 -11.70 -1.60
CA ASN A 8 -14.43 -12.93 -2.36
C ASN A 8 -12.97 -13.01 -2.85
N PRO A 9 -12.07 -13.71 -2.12
CA PRO A 9 -10.66 -13.75 -2.49
C PRO A 9 -10.37 -14.21 -3.92
N LYS A 10 -11.24 -15.03 -4.51
CA LYS A 10 -11.03 -15.47 -5.89
C LYS A 10 -11.14 -14.33 -6.87
N ALA A 11 -11.79 -13.22 -6.50
CA ALA A 11 -11.93 -12.07 -7.38
C ALA A 11 -10.58 -11.43 -7.71
N ILE A 12 -9.52 -11.74 -6.94
CA ILE A 12 -8.20 -11.19 -7.20
C ILE A 12 -7.72 -11.57 -8.61
N ASP A 13 -8.17 -12.68 -9.15
CA ASP A 13 -7.75 -13.10 -10.49
C ASP A 13 -8.21 -12.11 -11.56
N ASN A 14 -9.22 -11.31 -11.29
CA ASN A 14 -9.72 -10.31 -12.23
C ASN A 14 -8.84 -9.06 -12.25
N TYR A 15 -7.91 -8.94 -11.31
CA TYR A 15 -7.12 -7.74 -11.13
C TYR A 15 -5.61 -7.97 -11.23
N LYS A 16 -5.19 -9.12 -11.77
CA LYS A 16 -3.77 -9.47 -11.81
C LYS A 16 -2.91 -8.48 -12.58
N SER A 17 -3.47 -7.81 -13.57
CA SER A 17 -2.73 -6.83 -14.34
C SER A 17 -3.02 -5.39 -13.94
N GLU A 18 -3.78 -5.16 -12.87
CA GLU A 18 -4.10 -3.81 -12.44
C GLU A 18 -2.88 -3.17 -11.77
N PHE A 19 -2.32 -2.14 -12.41
CA PHE A 19 -1.11 -1.50 -11.94
C PHE A 19 -1.25 -0.94 -10.51
N LEU A 20 -2.37 -0.30 -10.22
CA LEU A 20 -2.60 0.26 -8.89
C LEU A 20 -2.49 -0.81 -7.80
N LEU A 21 -3.09 -1.97 -8.03
CA LEU A 21 -3.04 -3.04 -7.04
C LEU A 21 -1.63 -3.61 -6.90
N LYS A 22 -0.85 -3.68 -7.99
CA LYS A 22 0.54 -4.13 -7.90
C LYS A 22 1.32 -3.18 -6.99
N VAL A 23 1.13 -1.88 -7.15
CA VAL A 23 1.81 -0.88 -6.33
C VAL A 23 1.37 -0.99 -4.87
N ILE A 24 0.06 -1.04 -4.63
CA ILE A 24 -0.47 -1.12 -3.28
C ILE A 24 0.03 -2.38 -2.56
N PHE A 25 -0.03 -3.53 -3.22
CA PHE A 25 0.37 -4.77 -2.56
C PHE A 25 1.88 -4.83 -2.34
N ALA A 26 2.69 -4.29 -3.26
CA ALA A 26 4.13 -4.28 -3.06
C ALA A 26 4.49 -3.44 -1.83
N HIS A 27 3.93 -2.26 -1.70
CA HIS A 27 4.24 -1.39 -0.56
C HIS A 27 3.60 -1.90 0.74
N ALA A 28 2.48 -2.61 0.65
CA ALA A 28 1.79 -3.09 1.84
C ALA A 28 2.44 -4.34 2.44
N PHE A 29 3.01 -5.20 1.61
CA PHE A 29 3.47 -6.51 2.08
C PHE A 29 4.99 -6.72 2.00
N LEU A 30 5.68 -6.11 1.04
CA LEU A 30 7.11 -6.35 0.89
C LEU A 30 7.89 -5.45 1.85
N PRO A 31 8.67 -6.02 2.77
CA PRO A 31 9.42 -5.20 3.74
C PRO A 31 10.39 -4.23 3.06
N THR A 32 10.92 -4.60 1.89
CA THR A 32 11.84 -3.76 1.14
C THR A 32 11.15 -2.57 0.48
N HIS A 33 9.82 -2.58 0.43
CA HIS A 33 9.04 -1.51 -0.21
C HIS A 33 8.24 -0.69 0.80
N LYS A 34 8.55 -0.83 2.10
CA LYS A 34 7.86 -0.05 3.12
C LYS A 34 8.21 1.42 2.99
N PHE A 35 7.22 2.30 3.12
CA PHE A 35 7.44 3.74 3.06
C PHE A 35 8.30 4.19 4.24
N ILE A 36 9.21 5.14 4.00
CA ILE A 36 10.07 5.68 5.06
C ILE A 36 9.33 6.85 5.70
N LEU A 37 8.32 6.53 6.48
CA LEU A 37 7.46 7.51 7.14
C LEU A 37 7.16 7.02 8.56
N PRO A 38 6.88 7.95 9.48
CA PRO A 38 6.52 7.55 10.86
C PRO A 38 5.28 6.68 10.87
N GLU A 39 5.22 5.76 11.81
CA GLU A 39 4.06 4.91 11.96
C GLU A 39 2.88 5.69 12.52
N GLY A 40 1.68 5.26 12.22
CA GLY A 40 0.47 5.88 12.69
C GLY A 40 -0.11 6.89 11.71
N GLU A 41 -1.32 7.31 11.98
CA GLU A 41 -2.01 8.25 11.12
C GLU A 41 -1.48 9.66 11.36
N PRO A 42 -0.97 10.34 10.32
CA PRO A 42 -0.51 11.72 10.49
C PRO A 42 -1.70 12.67 10.57
N PRO A 43 -1.53 13.85 11.13
CA PRO A 43 -2.61 14.84 11.14
C PRO A 43 -2.81 15.37 9.72
N PHE A 44 -4.02 15.30 9.20
CA PHE A 44 -4.36 15.85 7.89
C PHE A 44 -5.84 16.20 7.87
N LYS A 45 -6.23 17.08 6.95
CA LYS A 45 -7.61 17.47 6.79
C LYS A 45 -8.23 16.62 5.69
N PRO A 46 -9.14 15.69 6.01
CA PRO A 46 -9.75 14.85 4.98
C PRO A 46 -10.51 15.67 3.94
N ALA A 47 -10.45 15.23 2.69
CA ALA A 47 -11.22 15.87 1.63
C ALA A 47 -12.71 15.68 1.91
N ASP A 48 -13.51 16.68 1.55
CA ASP A 48 -14.96 16.60 1.76
C ASP A 48 -15.70 16.46 0.43
N GLN A 49 -15.01 16.34 -0.68
CA GLN A 49 -15.64 16.13 -1.97
C GLN A 49 -16.10 14.68 -2.13
N PRO A 50 -17.15 14.43 -2.91
CA PRO A 50 -17.59 13.08 -3.18
C PRO A 50 -16.55 12.28 -3.96
N MET A 51 -16.68 10.96 -3.93
CA MET A 51 -15.80 10.08 -4.70
C MET A 51 -15.81 10.50 -6.17
N GLY A 52 -14.63 10.61 -6.76
CA GLY A 52 -14.48 11.04 -8.14
C GLY A 52 -14.36 12.55 -8.32
N MET A 53 -14.59 13.33 -7.27
CA MET A 53 -14.54 14.79 -7.33
C MET A 53 -13.37 15.38 -6.55
N THR A 54 -12.49 14.52 -6.01
CA THR A 54 -11.32 14.98 -5.27
C THR A 54 -10.22 15.47 -6.21
N ASP A 55 -9.23 16.19 -5.68
CA ASP A 55 -8.16 16.78 -6.48
C ASP A 55 -7.37 15.75 -7.26
N THR A 56 -7.15 14.58 -6.69
CA THR A 56 -6.47 13.48 -7.35
C THR A 56 -7.03 12.15 -6.84
N ASN A 57 -6.45 11.04 -7.23
CA ASN A 57 -6.87 9.72 -6.75
C ASN A 57 -5.70 8.75 -6.84
N LEU A 58 -5.85 7.57 -6.22
CA LEU A 58 -4.77 6.60 -6.16
C LEU A 58 -4.37 6.06 -7.54
N PHE A 59 -5.31 5.98 -8.49
CA PHE A 59 -4.97 5.51 -9.83
C PHE A 59 -3.96 6.46 -10.49
N VAL A 60 -4.15 7.76 -10.32
CA VAL A 60 -3.26 8.77 -10.90
C VAL A 60 -1.92 8.79 -10.16
N GLU A 61 -1.96 8.64 -8.84
CA GLU A 61 -0.77 8.80 -8.00
C GLU A 61 0.07 7.52 -7.87
N ALA A 62 -0.43 6.39 -8.35
CA ALA A 62 0.24 5.11 -8.14
C ALA A 62 1.70 5.10 -8.62
N LYS A 63 1.98 5.66 -9.78
CA LYS A 63 3.33 5.64 -10.32
C LYS A 63 4.28 6.57 -9.59
N LYS A 64 3.78 7.40 -8.68
CA LYS A 64 4.62 8.31 -7.91
C LYS A 64 4.88 7.81 -6.50
N MET A 65 4.34 6.65 -6.12
CA MET A 65 4.43 6.15 -4.75
C MET A 65 5.88 5.87 -4.33
N TYR A 66 6.79 5.60 -5.28
CA TYR A 66 8.17 5.35 -4.96
C TYR A 66 8.84 6.52 -4.23
N VAL A 67 8.28 7.73 -4.33
CA VAL A 67 8.82 8.91 -3.69
C VAL A 67 8.91 8.71 -2.18
N PHE A 68 7.98 7.96 -1.59
CA PHE A 68 7.96 7.75 -0.15
C PHE A 68 9.02 6.73 0.32
N MET A 69 9.75 6.13 -0.61
CA MET A 69 10.85 5.23 -0.30
C MET A 69 12.20 5.90 -0.53
N ARG A 70 12.23 7.14 -1.02
CA ARG A 70 13.49 7.81 -1.35
C ARG A 70 14.20 8.29 -0.10
N GLU A 71 15.40 7.78 0.13
CA GLU A 71 16.20 8.16 1.29
C GLU A 71 16.88 9.50 1.10
N ASP A 72 17.00 9.98 -0.13
CA ASP A 72 17.64 11.25 -0.43
C ASP A 72 16.73 12.45 -0.14
N LEU A 73 15.44 12.24 0.15
CA LEU A 73 14.56 13.32 0.53
C LEU A 73 14.65 13.53 2.04
N LYS A 74 14.56 14.78 2.47
CA LYS A 74 14.51 15.07 3.90
C LYS A 74 13.21 14.52 4.50
N PRO A 75 13.25 14.01 5.72
CA PRO A 75 12.03 13.45 6.34
C PRO A 75 10.84 14.40 6.32
N ILE A 76 11.06 15.68 6.61
CA ILE A 76 9.98 16.67 6.60
C ILE A 76 9.37 16.78 5.21
N LYS A 77 10.19 16.71 4.16
CA LYS A 77 9.68 16.81 2.80
C LYS A 77 8.84 15.58 2.45
N ARG A 78 9.29 14.37 2.81
CA ARG A 78 8.52 13.16 2.57
C ARG A 78 7.19 13.21 3.30
N GLU A 79 7.21 13.63 4.57
CA GLU A 79 6.00 13.69 5.36
C GLU A 79 5.02 14.72 4.79
N SER A 80 5.52 15.86 4.35
CA SER A 80 4.69 16.91 3.77
C SER A 80 4.04 16.43 2.47
N LEU A 81 4.78 15.71 1.64
CA LEU A 81 4.23 15.17 0.40
C LEU A 81 3.16 14.12 0.70
N PHE A 82 3.36 13.30 1.72
CA PHE A 82 2.39 12.27 2.09
C PHE A 82 1.10 12.90 2.62
N VAL A 83 1.20 13.89 3.50
CA VAL A 83 0.03 14.58 4.03
C VAL A 83 -0.71 15.29 2.90
N GLY A 84 0.02 15.94 1.99
CA GLY A 84 -0.61 16.59 0.84
C GLY A 84 -1.38 15.60 -0.02
N LEU A 85 -0.84 14.41 -0.21
CA LEU A 85 -1.54 13.37 -0.96
C LEU A 85 -2.80 12.92 -0.23
N LEU A 86 -2.73 12.69 1.09
CA LEU A 86 -3.90 12.28 1.86
C LEU A 86 -5.02 13.31 1.78
N GLU A 87 -4.68 14.59 1.70
CA GLU A 87 -5.67 15.66 1.62
C GLU A 87 -6.25 15.81 0.22
N GLY A 88 -5.59 15.28 -0.79
CA GLY A 88 -6.04 15.38 -2.17
C GLY A 88 -6.85 14.19 -2.68
N ILE A 89 -6.99 13.13 -1.90
CA ILE A 89 -7.72 11.92 -2.31
C ILE A 89 -8.94 11.73 -1.41
N HIS A 90 -9.85 10.86 -1.82
CA HIS A 90 -11.04 10.58 -1.02
C HIS A 90 -10.64 9.95 0.30
N PRO A 91 -11.36 10.25 1.42
CA PRO A 91 -11.02 9.68 2.73
C PRO A 91 -10.92 8.16 2.77
N GLU A 92 -11.71 7.45 1.96
CA GLU A 92 -11.63 5.99 1.91
C GLU A 92 -10.31 5.54 1.28
N GLU A 93 -9.81 6.28 0.28
CA GLU A 93 -8.51 6.01 -0.31
C GLU A 93 -7.40 6.38 0.68
N ALA A 94 -7.59 7.43 1.46
CA ALA A 94 -6.62 7.84 2.47
C ALA A 94 -6.44 6.75 3.53
N LYS A 95 -7.53 6.09 3.95
CA LYS A 95 -7.45 5.00 4.91
C LYS A 95 -6.61 3.86 4.35
N ILE A 96 -6.79 3.53 3.07
CA ILE A 96 -6.04 2.48 2.43
C ILE A 96 -4.56 2.85 2.40
N LEU A 97 -4.24 4.08 2.03
CA LEU A 97 -2.86 4.52 1.92
C LEU A 97 -2.15 4.53 3.27
N ILE A 98 -2.83 4.94 4.33
CA ILE A 98 -2.28 4.91 5.69
C ILE A 98 -1.99 3.46 6.11
N ALA A 99 -2.91 2.53 5.80
CA ALA A 99 -2.69 1.13 6.11
C ALA A 99 -1.51 0.55 5.32
N VAL A 100 -1.35 0.95 4.06
CA VAL A 100 -0.24 0.52 3.23
C VAL A 100 1.08 1.04 3.82
N LYS A 101 1.10 2.30 4.24
CA LYS A 101 2.28 2.92 4.83
C LYS A 101 2.78 2.12 6.04
N ASP A 102 1.87 1.67 6.89
CA ASP A 102 2.22 0.96 8.11
C ASP A 102 2.30 -0.56 7.89
N GLN A 103 2.10 -1.01 6.65
CA GLN A 103 2.04 -2.43 6.28
C GLN A 103 0.99 -3.18 7.12
N LYS A 104 -0.16 -2.54 7.31
CA LYS A 104 -1.27 -3.11 8.06
C LYS A 104 -2.53 -3.23 7.22
N LEU A 105 -2.37 -3.41 5.92
CA LEU A 105 -3.51 -3.53 5.01
C LEU A 105 -4.42 -4.70 5.40
N GLN A 106 -3.85 -5.77 5.95
CA GLN A 106 -4.63 -6.92 6.35
C GLN A 106 -5.58 -6.61 7.52
N LYS A 107 -5.33 -5.55 8.28
CA LYS A 107 -6.27 -5.15 9.33
C LYS A 107 -7.52 -4.54 8.75
N LEU A 108 -7.42 -3.89 7.58
CA LEU A 108 -8.57 -3.33 6.89
C LEU A 108 -9.27 -4.40 6.08
N TYR A 109 -8.52 -5.32 5.48
CA TYR A 109 -9.04 -6.36 4.60
C TYR A 109 -8.45 -7.71 5.05
N PRO A 110 -9.03 -8.33 6.07
CA PRO A 110 -8.43 -9.53 6.69
C PRO A 110 -8.21 -10.71 5.76
N LYS A 111 -8.97 -10.80 4.68
CA LYS A 111 -8.81 -11.91 3.74
C LYS A 111 -7.77 -11.64 2.67
N ILE A 112 -7.25 -10.41 2.59
CA ILE A 112 -6.20 -10.09 1.65
C ILE A 112 -4.88 -10.26 2.37
N THR A 113 -4.21 -11.39 2.12
CA THR A 113 -2.96 -11.74 2.77
C THR A 113 -1.82 -11.73 1.77
N TRP A 114 -0.58 -11.71 2.25
CA TRP A 114 0.58 -11.80 1.38
C TRP A 114 0.51 -13.09 0.55
N LYS A 115 0.09 -14.20 1.19
CA LYS A 115 -0.02 -15.48 0.50
C LYS A 115 -1.01 -15.40 -0.66
N LEU A 116 -2.18 -14.82 -0.43
CA LEU A 116 -3.18 -14.67 -1.48
C LEU A 116 -2.62 -13.88 -2.67
N VAL A 117 -1.96 -12.77 -2.39
CA VAL A 117 -1.46 -11.89 -3.44
C VAL A 117 -0.28 -12.53 -4.19
N SER A 118 0.60 -13.24 -3.48
CA SER A 118 1.72 -13.91 -4.11
C SER A 118 1.26 -15.12 -4.91
N ASP A 119 0.25 -15.86 -4.43
CA ASP A 119 -0.29 -16.99 -5.18
C ASP A 119 -0.94 -16.52 -6.48
N ALA A 120 -1.46 -15.31 -6.51
CA ALA A 120 -2.03 -14.74 -7.72
C ALA A 120 -0.93 -14.23 -8.68
N GLY A 121 0.33 -14.26 -8.26
CA GLY A 121 1.45 -13.83 -9.10
C GLY A 121 1.65 -12.33 -9.17
N ILE A 122 1.02 -11.57 -8.28
CA ILE A 122 1.11 -10.11 -8.31
C ILE A 122 2.39 -9.62 -7.67
N ILE A 123 2.83 -10.24 -6.56
CA ILE A 123 4.08 -9.90 -5.88
C ILE A 123 4.82 -11.19 -5.53
N PRO A 124 6.12 -11.11 -5.21
CA PRO A 124 6.87 -12.31 -4.80
C PRO A 124 6.33 -12.93 -3.52
N ALA A 125 6.52 -14.22 -3.36
CA ALA A 125 6.10 -14.94 -2.17
C ALA A 125 6.94 -14.49 -0.96
N PRO A 126 6.42 -14.66 0.25
CA PRO A 126 7.21 -14.38 1.45
C PRO A 126 8.48 -15.21 1.44
N VAL A 127 9.60 -14.56 1.75
CA VAL A 127 10.83 -15.24 1.71
C VAL A 127 11.10 -15.87 3.01
N LYS A 128 10.56 -17.03 3.24
CA LYS A 128 10.74 -17.61 4.45
C LYS A 128 12.05 -18.18 4.55
N LYS A 129 12.62 -18.49 3.50
CA LYS A 129 13.83 -19.05 3.53
C LYS A 129 14.80 -18.16 4.09
N GLU A 130 14.50 -16.96 4.21
CA GLU A 130 15.42 -16.17 4.74
C GLU A 130 15.62 -16.47 6.09
N LYS A 131 14.71 -17.05 6.62
CA LYS A 131 14.85 -17.33 7.88
C LYS A 131 15.72 -18.42 7.96
N VAL A 132 15.73 -18.95 7.01
CA VAL A 132 16.43 -19.95 6.94
C VAL A 132 17.75 -19.76 6.91
N ALA A 133 18.02 -19.16 6.44
CA ALA A 133 19.29 -18.96 6.27
C ALA A 133 20.02 -18.80 7.48
N VAL A 134 19.42 -19.13 7.61
CA VAL A 134 19.83 -18.98 8.25
C VAL A 134 20.40 -19.55 9.01
N GLN A 135 20.06 -19.93 8.85
CA GLN A 135 20.39 -20.32 9.19
C GLN A 135 21.15 -20.61 9.31
N GLU A 136 21.10 -20.84 8.99
CA GLU A 136 21.61 -21.03 8.75
C GLU A 136 22.45 -21.17 8.95
N VAL A 137 22.45 -21.39 9.09
CA VAL A 137 23.07 -21.45 8.89
C VAL A 137 23.81 -21.63 9.10
N GLU A 138 23.81 -21.84 9.08
CA GLU A 138 24.32 -21.99 8.85
C GLU A 138 24.93 -22.00 9.01
#